data_905942eeb5919503ff5e247ed3cb1dda
#
_entry.id   905942eeb5919503ff5e247ed3cb1dda
#
_cell.length_a   1.000
_cell.length_b   1.000
_cell.length_c   1.000
_cell.angle_alpha   90.00
_cell.angle_beta   90.00
_cell.angle_gamma   90.00
#
_symmetry.space_group_name_H-M   'P 1'
#
loop_
_entity.id
_entity.type
_entity.pdbx_description
1 polymer ?
#
loop_
_entity_poly.entity_id
_entity_poly.type
_entity_poly.pdbx_seq_one_letter_code
_entity_poly.pdbx_strand_id
1 'polypeptide(L)'
;GNQTGFRVNVDGSFLGSAAGYQTQDIEVRKGDSIRVFVELTSHQQYQNSPQLVEDNLLFTLESGVQQKVNLKAYSWDAVLCKNLRIRKDTTIQCNRPIVVYGGMVVDSLVTLSVGPGTHFYFHENTGLDVYGSLRILGEKDKEVVMRGDRMDNMFDYLPYDRTPGRWQGVHFMPSSSDNVISYADIHSAYHGIRVKPCSDVTRQKLLLQHSTIHNCQGYGLAVDSAKVQLYNCQLSNTLNHTLYVKGGDVEVNGCTIAQFYPFDGRRATAIGIVPPILNLKVVNSIVTGYHDDEVVWTSPKNDEVCNFSFDHCVLRTEKMNTEDSLKFTNVVYENLKDTTQFGEKHFRLFDTDNLKYDFRLRKESAAIGVADTATSFPTDRRGVLRDDKPDAGCYEFDE
;
A
#
# COMPACT_ATOMS: atom_id res chain seq x y z
N GLY A 1 -5.78 -39.65 -8.01
CA GLY A 1 -5.12 -38.34 -7.90
C GLY A 1 -4.48 -37.93 -9.21
N ASN A 2 -4.64 -36.69 -9.54
CA ASN A 2 -4.16 -36.10 -10.81
C ASN A 2 -2.65 -35.81 -10.80
N GLN A 3 -1.91 -36.28 -9.80
CA GLN A 3 -0.48 -36.01 -9.60
C GLN A 3 -0.16 -34.49 -9.52
N THR A 4 -1.09 -33.73 -8.96
CA THR A 4 -1.01 -32.26 -8.83
C THR A 4 0.02 -31.79 -7.79
N GLY A 5 0.62 -32.74 -7.04
CA GLY A 5 1.56 -32.47 -5.97
C GLY A 5 0.92 -32.46 -4.58
N PHE A 6 -0.38 -32.56 -4.46
CA PHE A 6 -1.04 -32.72 -3.17
C PHE A 6 -0.74 -34.13 -2.58
N ARG A 7 -0.36 -34.11 -1.30
CA ARG A 7 -0.15 -35.30 -0.47
C ARG A 7 -1.13 -35.27 0.68
N VAL A 8 -1.78 -36.39 0.93
CA VAL A 8 -2.84 -36.45 1.92
C VAL A 8 -2.56 -37.62 2.89
N ASN A 9 -2.73 -37.36 4.17
CA ASN A 9 -2.71 -38.36 5.24
C ASN A 9 -4.05 -38.28 5.98
N VAL A 10 -4.74 -39.40 6.05
CA VAL A 10 -6.02 -39.53 6.74
C VAL A 10 -5.80 -40.45 7.94
N ASP A 11 -5.87 -39.89 9.14
CA ASP A 11 -5.75 -40.59 10.40
C ASP A 11 -4.54 -41.60 10.44
N GLY A 12 -3.38 -41.12 10.00
CA GLY A 12 -2.15 -41.93 9.92
C GLY A 12 -1.96 -42.69 8.60
N SER A 13 -2.97 -42.82 7.76
CA SER A 13 -2.90 -43.51 6.46
C SER A 13 -2.49 -42.54 5.35
N PHE A 14 -1.32 -42.73 4.77
CA PHE A 14 -0.83 -41.92 3.65
C PHE A 14 -1.42 -42.39 2.32
N LEU A 15 -2.07 -41.45 1.60
CA LEU A 15 -2.68 -41.73 0.29
C LEU A 15 -1.62 -41.55 -0.82
N GLY A 16 -0.75 -42.55 -0.96
CA GLY A 16 0.30 -42.60 -1.98
C GLY A 16 -0.05 -43.44 -3.20
N SER A 17 0.83 -43.46 -4.19
CA SER A 17 0.65 -44.23 -5.43
C SER A 17 0.55 -45.73 -5.17
N ALA A 18 1.25 -46.25 -4.18
CA ALA A 18 1.19 -47.67 -3.80
C ALA A 18 -0.21 -48.09 -3.27
N ALA A 19 -0.95 -47.16 -2.68
CA ALA A 19 -2.33 -47.38 -2.22
C ALA A 19 -3.38 -46.88 -3.23
N GLY A 20 -2.98 -46.56 -4.47
CA GLY A 20 -3.90 -46.04 -5.49
C GLY A 20 -4.51 -44.69 -5.11
N TYR A 21 -3.82 -43.90 -4.27
CA TYR A 21 -4.30 -42.60 -3.73
C TYR A 21 -5.62 -42.72 -2.96
N GLN A 22 -5.86 -43.83 -2.30
CA GLN A 22 -7.07 -44.07 -1.50
C GLN A 22 -6.74 -44.85 -0.22
N THR A 23 -7.66 -44.76 0.75
CA THR A 23 -7.70 -45.61 1.94
C THR A 23 -9.15 -46.03 2.19
N GLN A 24 -9.36 -47.10 2.92
CA GLN A 24 -10.68 -47.64 3.24
C GLN A 24 -10.76 -47.92 4.74
N ASP A 25 -11.97 -48.21 5.21
CA ASP A 25 -12.26 -48.67 6.57
C ASP A 25 -11.81 -47.66 7.66
N ILE A 26 -11.93 -46.37 7.39
CA ILE A 26 -11.72 -45.32 8.39
C ILE A 26 -12.97 -45.18 9.25
N GLU A 27 -12.89 -45.68 10.50
CA GLU A 27 -13.99 -45.57 11.46
C GLU A 27 -14.13 -44.17 12.02
N VAL A 28 -15.32 -43.57 11.91
CA VAL A 28 -15.69 -42.30 12.57
C VAL A 28 -16.92 -42.55 13.44
N ARG A 29 -16.74 -42.49 14.77
CA ARG A 29 -17.82 -42.74 15.74
C ARG A 29 -18.76 -41.55 15.81
N LYS A 30 -19.98 -41.78 16.27
CA LYS A 30 -20.99 -40.74 16.45
C LYS A 30 -20.44 -39.64 17.38
N GLY A 31 -20.41 -38.42 16.89
CA GLY A 31 -19.93 -37.23 17.62
C GLY A 31 -18.42 -37.10 17.63
N ASP A 32 -17.71 -37.93 16.89
CA ASP A 32 -16.27 -37.89 16.74
C ASP A 32 -15.83 -37.26 15.41
N SER A 33 -14.53 -37.01 15.25
CA SER A 33 -13.92 -36.38 14.06
C SER A 33 -12.60 -37.07 13.75
N ILE A 34 -12.22 -37.05 12.49
CA ILE A 34 -10.89 -37.48 12.03
C ILE A 34 -10.09 -36.29 11.53
N ARG A 35 -8.77 -36.41 11.61
CA ARG A 35 -7.86 -35.40 11.07
C ARG A 35 -7.36 -35.79 9.71
N VAL A 36 -7.44 -34.89 8.77
CA VAL A 36 -6.89 -35.03 7.43
C VAL A 36 -5.82 -33.98 7.24
N PHE A 37 -4.57 -34.42 7.06
CA PHE A 37 -3.44 -33.56 6.77
C PHE A 37 -3.23 -33.48 5.27
N VAL A 38 -3.16 -32.29 4.74
CA VAL A 38 -2.93 -32.04 3.32
C VAL A 38 -1.67 -31.20 3.18
N GLU A 39 -0.75 -31.67 2.37
CA GLU A 39 0.48 -30.98 2.02
C GLU A 39 0.58 -30.85 0.50
N LEU A 40 1.03 -29.69 0.01
CA LEU A 40 1.31 -29.48 -1.39
C LEU A 40 2.81 -29.32 -1.61
N THR A 41 3.38 -30.14 -2.50
CA THR A 41 4.69 -29.90 -3.09
C THR A 41 4.49 -29.67 -4.58
N SER A 42 4.47 -28.42 -4.99
CA SER A 42 4.32 -28.06 -6.39
C SER A 42 5.57 -28.41 -7.19
N HIS A 43 5.37 -28.82 -8.43
CA HIS A 43 6.45 -28.96 -9.39
C HIS A 43 6.93 -27.55 -9.84
N GLN A 44 8.20 -27.42 -10.16
CA GLN A 44 8.74 -26.24 -10.79
C GLN A 44 8.07 -26.01 -12.14
N GLN A 45 7.50 -24.82 -12.35
CA GLN A 45 6.68 -24.52 -13.52
C GLN A 45 7.31 -23.49 -14.46
N TYR A 46 8.45 -22.88 -14.06
CA TYR A 46 9.14 -21.82 -14.80
C TYR A 46 8.23 -20.61 -15.13
N GLN A 47 7.25 -20.34 -14.25
CA GLN A 47 6.29 -19.27 -14.41
C GLN A 47 6.57 -18.14 -13.40
N ASN A 48 6.43 -16.90 -13.85
CA ASN A 48 6.59 -15.70 -12.99
C ASN A 48 5.28 -15.26 -12.34
N SER A 49 4.16 -15.87 -12.71
CA SER A 49 2.84 -15.61 -12.15
C SER A 49 2.31 -16.80 -11.37
N PRO A 50 1.49 -16.59 -10.33
CA PRO A 50 0.86 -17.68 -9.59
C PRO A 50 0.00 -18.55 -10.51
N GLN A 51 0.19 -19.87 -10.43
CA GLN A 51 -0.62 -20.85 -11.13
C GLN A 51 -1.54 -21.54 -10.13
N LEU A 52 -2.81 -21.65 -10.47
CA LEU A 52 -3.78 -22.37 -9.65
C LEU A 52 -3.53 -23.87 -9.77
N VAL A 53 -3.32 -24.53 -8.63
CA VAL A 53 -3.24 -25.99 -8.51
C VAL A 53 -4.49 -26.46 -7.79
N GLU A 54 -5.25 -27.32 -8.43
CA GLU A 54 -6.50 -27.83 -7.89
C GLU A 54 -6.53 -29.36 -7.87
N ASP A 55 -7.09 -29.92 -6.82
CA ASP A 55 -7.42 -31.33 -6.69
C ASP A 55 -8.66 -31.51 -5.81
N ASN A 56 -9.13 -32.76 -5.68
CA ASN A 56 -10.32 -33.05 -4.90
C ASN A 56 -10.06 -34.22 -3.97
N LEU A 57 -10.49 -34.07 -2.74
CA LEU A 57 -10.58 -35.16 -1.78
C LEU A 57 -12.04 -35.64 -1.72
N LEU A 58 -12.26 -36.93 -2.04
CA LEU A 58 -13.58 -37.53 -2.03
C LEU A 58 -13.71 -38.46 -0.81
N PHE A 59 -14.78 -38.31 -0.07
CA PHE A 59 -15.17 -39.15 1.05
C PHE A 59 -16.41 -39.92 0.64
N THR A 60 -16.33 -41.24 0.61
CA THR A 60 -17.48 -42.12 0.35
C THR A 60 -17.88 -42.78 1.65
N LEU A 61 -19.08 -42.49 2.12
CA LEU A 61 -19.65 -43.09 3.33
C LEU A 61 -20.10 -44.52 3.01
N GLU A 62 -20.25 -45.36 4.03
CA GLU A 62 -20.77 -46.71 3.91
C GLU A 62 -22.18 -46.75 3.27
N SER A 63 -22.97 -45.71 3.48
CA SER A 63 -24.28 -45.49 2.83
C SER A 63 -24.20 -45.24 1.31
N GLY A 64 -23.00 -45.12 0.74
CA GLY A 64 -22.80 -44.74 -0.66
C GLY A 64 -22.84 -43.21 -0.92
N VAL A 65 -23.11 -42.40 0.08
CA VAL A 65 -23.12 -40.97 -0.06
C VAL A 65 -21.68 -40.46 -0.23
N GLN A 66 -21.47 -39.60 -1.22
CA GLN A 66 -20.17 -39.01 -1.48
C GLN A 66 -20.15 -37.53 -1.05
N GLN A 67 -19.08 -37.16 -0.38
CA GLN A 67 -18.77 -35.74 -0.04
C GLN A 67 -17.44 -35.40 -0.69
N LYS A 68 -17.32 -34.12 -1.11
CA LYS A 68 -16.17 -33.61 -1.83
C LYS A 68 -15.60 -32.40 -1.13
N VAL A 69 -14.30 -32.40 -0.89
CA VAL A 69 -13.54 -31.23 -0.48
C VAL A 69 -12.61 -30.81 -1.62
N ASN A 70 -12.77 -29.58 -2.10
CA ASN A 70 -11.89 -29.04 -3.12
C ASN A 70 -10.59 -28.55 -2.45
N LEU A 71 -9.46 -29.00 -2.96
CA LEU A 71 -8.13 -28.54 -2.58
C LEU A 71 -7.67 -27.53 -3.63
N LYS A 72 -7.37 -26.30 -3.17
CA LYS A 72 -6.91 -25.22 -4.04
C LYS A 72 -5.68 -24.55 -3.42
N ALA A 73 -4.66 -24.32 -4.23
CA ALA A 73 -3.49 -23.55 -3.85
C ALA A 73 -2.91 -22.82 -5.05
N TYR A 74 -2.25 -21.70 -4.80
CA TYR A 74 -1.45 -21.02 -5.82
C TYR A 74 0.02 -21.42 -5.67
N SER A 75 0.63 -21.77 -6.79
CA SER A 75 2.03 -22.13 -6.88
C SER A 75 2.76 -21.23 -7.87
N TRP A 76 3.96 -20.83 -7.56
CA TRP A 76 4.84 -20.05 -8.42
C TRP A 76 6.31 -20.29 -8.12
N ASP A 77 7.19 -19.93 -9.06
CA ASP A 77 8.63 -20.01 -8.87
C ASP A 77 9.16 -18.72 -8.23
N ALA A 78 9.02 -18.62 -6.92
CA ALA A 78 9.49 -17.46 -6.17
C ALA A 78 10.93 -17.61 -5.67
N VAL A 79 11.61 -16.49 -5.48
CA VAL A 79 12.86 -16.41 -4.73
C VAL A 79 12.53 -16.28 -3.25
N LEU A 80 12.89 -17.28 -2.45
CA LEU A 80 12.62 -17.28 -1.02
C LEU A 80 13.78 -16.65 -0.25
N CYS A 81 13.48 -15.56 0.46
CA CYS A 81 14.41 -14.88 1.36
C CYS A 81 13.97 -15.08 2.81
N LYS A 82 14.88 -15.49 3.69
CA LYS A 82 14.62 -15.64 5.14
C LYS A 82 15.56 -14.74 5.93
N ASN A 83 15.00 -13.85 6.77
CA ASN A 83 15.77 -12.92 7.61
C ASN A 83 16.87 -12.21 6.80
N LEU A 84 16.48 -11.58 5.68
CA LEU A 84 17.43 -11.00 4.74
C LEU A 84 18.09 -9.75 5.33
N ARG A 85 19.41 -9.79 5.48
CA ARG A 85 20.19 -8.66 5.97
C ARG A 85 21.19 -8.19 4.93
N ILE A 86 21.02 -6.97 4.49
CA ILE A 86 21.88 -6.31 3.49
C ILE A 86 23.03 -5.63 4.22
N ARG A 87 24.25 -6.19 4.09
CA ARG A 87 25.45 -5.76 4.83
C ARG A 87 26.49 -5.05 3.94
N LYS A 88 26.21 -4.92 2.67
CA LYS A 88 27.01 -4.20 1.67
C LYS A 88 26.10 -3.66 0.59
N ASP A 89 26.53 -2.66 -0.13
CA ASP A 89 25.77 -2.11 -1.23
C ASP A 89 25.33 -3.21 -2.19
N THR A 90 24.02 -3.28 -2.39
CA THR A 90 23.38 -4.39 -3.10
C THR A 90 22.32 -3.85 -4.05
N THR A 91 22.29 -4.40 -5.26
CA THR A 91 21.21 -4.15 -6.21
C THR A 91 20.38 -5.41 -6.37
N ILE A 92 19.07 -5.28 -6.20
CA ILE A 92 18.09 -6.32 -6.47
C ILE A 92 17.29 -5.90 -7.70
N GLN A 93 17.36 -6.72 -8.75
CA GLN A 93 16.46 -6.63 -9.90
C GLN A 93 16.12 -8.05 -10.30
N CYS A 94 14.83 -8.40 -10.17
CA CYS A 94 14.41 -9.78 -10.35
C CYS A 94 13.05 -9.83 -11.02
N ASN A 95 12.93 -10.61 -12.08
CA ASN A 95 11.67 -10.85 -12.79
C ASN A 95 10.80 -11.90 -12.09
N ARG A 96 11.36 -12.65 -11.14
CA ARG A 96 10.62 -13.60 -10.31
C ARG A 96 10.15 -12.91 -9.02
N PRO A 97 8.98 -13.27 -8.49
CA PRO A 97 8.54 -12.77 -7.20
C PRO A 97 9.54 -13.13 -6.09
N ILE A 98 9.75 -12.19 -5.18
CA ILE A 98 10.62 -12.38 -4.01
C ILE A 98 9.73 -12.46 -2.78
N VAL A 99 9.71 -13.63 -2.13
CA VAL A 99 8.94 -13.86 -0.91
C VAL A 99 9.85 -13.71 0.30
N VAL A 100 9.46 -12.85 1.23
CA VAL A 100 10.27 -12.46 2.39
C VAL A 100 9.67 -12.99 3.68
N TYR A 101 10.38 -13.91 4.33
CA TYR A 101 10.09 -14.41 5.68
C TYR A 101 11.07 -13.82 6.69
N GLY A 102 10.59 -13.45 7.88
CA GLY A 102 11.42 -12.92 8.96
C GLY A 102 11.95 -11.51 8.71
N GLY A 103 11.50 -10.86 7.62
CA GLY A 103 11.80 -9.46 7.31
C GLY A 103 13.11 -9.22 6.54
N MET A 104 13.30 -7.94 6.20
CA MET A 104 14.50 -7.42 5.55
C MET A 104 15.10 -6.28 6.38
N VAL A 105 16.41 -6.24 6.47
CA VAL A 105 17.14 -5.16 7.15
C VAL A 105 18.24 -4.63 6.23
N VAL A 106 18.29 -3.32 6.03
CA VAL A 106 19.42 -2.63 5.40
C VAL A 106 20.29 -2.02 6.49
N ASP A 107 21.53 -2.49 6.62
CA ASP A 107 22.46 -2.02 7.67
C ASP A 107 22.83 -0.54 7.47
N SER A 108 23.29 0.10 8.52
CA SER A 108 23.77 1.49 8.48
C SER A 108 24.92 1.64 7.48
N LEU A 109 24.95 2.77 6.77
CA LEU A 109 25.94 3.11 5.74
C LEU A 109 25.92 2.19 4.51
N VAL A 110 24.89 1.37 4.37
CA VAL A 110 24.72 0.46 3.23
C VAL A 110 23.55 0.94 2.39
N THR A 111 23.67 0.81 1.08
CA THR A 111 22.61 1.14 0.12
C THR A 111 22.01 -0.13 -0.49
N LEU A 112 20.69 -0.27 -0.35
CA LEU A 112 19.90 -1.22 -1.14
C LEU A 112 19.27 -0.48 -2.32
N SER A 113 19.59 -0.90 -3.53
CA SER A 113 18.94 -0.46 -4.77
C SER A 113 18.01 -1.54 -5.29
N VAL A 114 16.80 -1.15 -5.69
CA VAL A 114 15.79 -2.07 -6.24
C VAL A 114 15.40 -1.58 -7.63
N GLY A 115 15.58 -2.44 -8.63
CA GLY A 115 15.30 -2.12 -10.03
C GLY A 115 13.84 -2.33 -10.44
N PRO A 116 13.48 -1.82 -11.64
CA PRO A 116 12.12 -1.82 -12.15
C PRO A 116 11.51 -3.22 -12.26
N GLY A 117 10.20 -3.32 -12.02
CA GLY A 117 9.44 -4.57 -12.15
C GLY A 117 9.73 -5.61 -11.07
N THR A 118 10.45 -5.25 -10.02
CA THR A 118 10.71 -6.16 -8.88
C THR A 118 9.50 -6.20 -7.97
N HIS A 119 9.05 -7.41 -7.61
CA HIS A 119 7.89 -7.63 -6.74
C HIS A 119 8.31 -8.32 -5.45
N PHE A 120 8.05 -7.68 -4.31
CA PHE A 120 8.25 -8.22 -2.96
C PHE A 120 6.92 -8.62 -2.33
N TYR A 121 6.90 -9.83 -1.81
CA TYR A 121 5.79 -10.42 -1.07
C TYR A 121 6.24 -10.71 0.36
N PHE A 122 5.76 -9.93 1.29
CA PHE A 122 6.15 -10.04 2.69
C PHE A 122 5.20 -10.97 3.45
N HIS A 123 5.77 -11.93 4.16
CA HIS A 123 5.01 -12.77 5.06
C HIS A 123 4.49 -11.98 6.26
N GLU A 124 3.44 -12.48 6.88
CA GLU A 124 2.82 -11.86 8.05
C GLU A 124 3.86 -11.44 9.12
N ASN A 125 3.65 -10.27 9.74
CA ASN A 125 4.52 -9.68 10.75
C ASN A 125 5.96 -9.36 10.30
N THR A 126 6.24 -9.33 9.01
CA THR A 126 7.54 -8.94 8.46
C THR A 126 7.48 -7.58 7.78
N GLY A 127 8.61 -6.90 7.68
CA GLY A 127 8.75 -5.59 7.05
C GLY A 127 10.14 -5.33 6.53
N LEU A 128 10.39 -4.10 6.09
CA LEU A 128 11.69 -3.62 5.64
C LEU A 128 12.18 -2.51 6.57
N ASP A 129 13.18 -2.80 7.39
CA ASP A 129 13.83 -1.84 8.26
C ASP A 129 15.12 -1.29 7.62
N VAL A 130 15.17 0.01 7.41
CA VAL A 130 16.27 0.69 6.71
C VAL A 130 17.06 1.55 7.69
N TYR A 131 18.27 1.14 8.02
CA TYR A 131 19.23 1.92 8.80
C TYR A 131 20.21 2.69 7.93
N GLY A 132 20.47 2.21 6.72
CA GLY A 132 21.26 2.85 5.67
C GLY A 132 20.41 3.63 4.69
N SER A 133 20.55 3.37 3.40
CA SER A 133 19.79 4.02 2.33
C SER A 133 19.03 3.01 1.49
N LEU A 134 17.83 3.38 1.07
CA LEU A 134 16.99 2.60 0.16
C LEU A 134 16.74 3.40 -1.12
N ARG A 135 17.01 2.82 -2.26
CA ARG A 135 16.73 3.38 -3.57
C ARG A 135 15.83 2.45 -4.36
N ILE A 136 14.54 2.72 -4.35
CA ILE A 136 13.57 2.04 -5.22
C ILE A 136 13.49 2.84 -6.51
N LEU A 137 13.91 2.21 -7.61
CA LEU A 137 14.06 2.83 -8.93
C LEU A 137 13.15 2.12 -9.93
N GLY A 138 11.84 2.14 -9.67
CA GLY A 138 10.85 1.68 -10.63
C GLY A 138 10.76 2.61 -11.84
N GLU A 139 10.04 2.17 -12.85
CA GLU A 139 9.75 2.91 -14.08
C GLU A 139 8.23 2.88 -14.33
N LYS A 140 7.77 3.78 -15.19
CA LYS A 140 6.39 3.72 -15.69
C LYS A 140 6.13 2.32 -16.28
N ASP A 141 5.00 1.72 -15.91
CA ASP A 141 4.55 0.38 -16.33
C ASP A 141 5.49 -0.78 -15.87
N LYS A 142 6.52 -0.47 -15.02
CA LYS A 142 7.41 -1.41 -14.36
C LYS A 142 7.64 -1.00 -12.90
N GLU A 143 6.55 -0.76 -12.20
CA GLU A 143 6.61 -0.36 -10.81
C GLU A 143 7.24 -1.45 -9.93
N VAL A 144 7.88 -1.02 -8.85
CA VAL A 144 8.29 -1.93 -7.80
C VAL A 144 7.10 -2.14 -6.87
N VAL A 145 6.64 -3.38 -6.74
CA VAL A 145 5.48 -3.72 -5.91
C VAL A 145 5.94 -4.30 -4.58
N MET A 146 5.37 -3.79 -3.47
CA MET A 146 5.63 -4.28 -2.11
C MET A 146 4.29 -4.52 -1.41
N ARG A 147 4.00 -5.80 -1.09
CA ARG A 147 2.70 -6.23 -0.55
C ARG A 147 2.82 -7.46 0.35
N GLY A 148 1.71 -7.86 0.97
CA GLY A 148 1.63 -9.15 1.68
C GLY A 148 1.67 -10.35 0.72
N ASP A 149 2.08 -11.50 1.22
CA ASP A 149 2.31 -12.72 0.42
C ASP A 149 1.05 -13.54 0.11
N ARG A 150 -0.10 -13.21 0.72
CA ARG A 150 -1.37 -13.90 0.46
C ARG A 150 -1.92 -13.52 -0.92
N MET A 151 -2.18 -14.53 -1.75
CA MET A 151 -2.68 -14.39 -3.13
C MET A 151 -4.13 -14.84 -3.28
N ASP A 152 -4.70 -15.40 -2.23
CA ASP A 152 -6.08 -15.88 -2.18
C ASP A 152 -7.04 -14.77 -1.72
N ASN A 153 -8.29 -15.11 -1.65
CA ASN A 153 -9.34 -14.24 -1.14
C ASN A 153 -9.73 -14.65 0.30
N MET A 154 -10.00 -13.67 1.14
CA MET A 154 -10.61 -13.88 2.45
C MET A 154 -12.09 -14.30 2.29
N PHE A 155 -12.77 -13.64 1.36
CA PHE A 155 -14.12 -13.94 0.88
C PHE A 155 -14.12 -13.75 -0.64
N ASP A 156 -15.13 -14.23 -1.33
CA ASP A 156 -15.20 -14.16 -2.80
C ASP A 156 -15.04 -12.74 -3.36
N TYR A 157 -15.49 -11.74 -2.62
CA TYR A 157 -15.39 -10.32 -2.96
C TYR A 157 -14.17 -9.61 -2.37
N LEU A 158 -13.45 -10.23 -1.43
CA LEU A 158 -12.38 -9.59 -0.64
C LEU A 158 -11.04 -10.31 -0.81
N PRO A 159 -10.23 -9.91 -1.80
CA PRO A 159 -8.89 -10.47 -1.95
C PRO A 159 -7.97 -9.94 -0.83
N TYR A 160 -7.08 -10.80 -0.33
CA TYR A 160 -6.05 -10.40 0.64
C TYR A 160 -5.16 -9.28 0.12
N ASP A 161 -5.01 -9.17 -1.18
CA ASP A 161 -4.30 -8.08 -1.86
C ASP A 161 -4.83 -6.69 -1.51
N ARG A 162 -6.12 -6.58 -1.24
CA ARG A 162 -6.77 -5.32 -0.85
C ARG A 162 -7.02 -5.20 0.64
N THR A 163 -6.70 -6.23 1.40
CA THR A 163 -6.91 -6.27 2.85
C THR A 163 -5.71 -5.67 3.57
N PRO A 164 -5.88 -4.65 4.41
CA PRO A 164 -4.78 -3.99 5.12
C PRO A 164 -4.16 -4.89 6.21
N GLY A 165 -2.95 -4.52 6.68
CA GLY A 165 -2.30 -5.17 7.82
C GLY A 165 -1.66 -6.53 7.52
N ARG A 166 -1.32 -6.81 6.26
CA ARG A 166 -0.71 -8.09 5.86
C ARG A 166 0.78 -8.18 6.11
N TRP A 167 1.47 -7.05 6.22
CA TRP A 167 2.89 -6.93 6.54
C TRP A 167 3.15 -5.60 7.25
N GLN A 168 4.35 -5.37 7.79
CA GLN A 168 4.61 -4.21 8.65
C GLN A 168 4.86 -2.90 7.90
N GLY A 169 5.28 -2.98 6.61
CA GLY A 169 5.62 -1.83 5.79
C GLY A 169 7.11 -1.51 5.75
N VAL A 170 7.46 -0.29 5.33
CA VAL A 170 8.83 0.21 5.19
C VAL A 170 9.12 1.21 6.32
N HIS A 171 10.20 0.98 7.06
CA HIS A 171 10.58 1.81 8.20
C HIS A 171 11.98 2.43 7.97
N PHE A 172 12.03 3.74 7.80
CA PHE A 172 13.30 4.49 7.79
C PHE A 172 13.70 4.82 9.21
N MET A 173 14.74 4.16 9.69
CA MET A 173 15.24 4.27 11.05
C MET A 173 15.99 5.60 11.27
N PRO A 174 16.32 6.01 12.51
CA PRO A 174 16.94 7.31 12.76
C PRO A 174 18.22 7.57 11.97
N SER A 175 19.07 6.57 11.77
CA SER A 175 20.33 6.68 11.01
C SER A 175 20.15 6.69 9.49
N SER A 176 18.96 6.33 8.99
CA SER A 176 18.66 6.27 7.56
C SER A 176 18.55 7.67 6.95
N SER A 177 19.07 7.87 5.74
CA SER A 177 18.99 9.10 4.97
C SER A 177 19.15 8.86 3.49
N ASP A 178 18.90 9.90 2.68
CA ASP A 178 19.09 9.92 1.22
C ASP A 178 18.30 8.81 0.52
N ASN A 179 17.14 8.47 1.08
CA ASN A 179 16.26 7.48 0.52
C ASN A 179 15.47 8.04 -0.66
N VAL A 180 15.35 7.25 -1.72
CA VAL A 180 14.58 7.57 -2.92
C VAL A 180 13.63 6.43 -3.23
N ILE A 181 12.36 6.75 -3.38
CA ILE A 181 11.32 5.81 -3.85
C ILE A 181 10.65 6.43 -5.07
N SER A 182 10.79 5.78 -6.21
CA SER A 182 10.22 6.22 -7.48
C SER A 182 9.50 5.07 -8.15
N TYR A 183 8.29 5.32 -8.62
CA TYR A 183 7.42 4.32 -9.26
C TYR A 183 7.32 3.04 -8.43
N ALA A 184 6.83 3.17 -7.20
CA ALA A 184 6.52 2.06 -6.32
C ALA A 184 5.01 1.98 -6.05
N ASP A 185 4.54 0.75 -5.85
CA ASP A 185 3.22 0.45 -5.31
C ASP A 185 3.40 -0.30 -3.97
N ILE A 186 3.06 0.39 -2.88
CA ILE A 186 3.22 -0.11 -1.50
C ILE A 186 1.82 -0.24 -0.90
N HIS A 187 1.36 -1.46 -0.67
CA HIS A 187 0.00 -1.65 -0.20
C HIS A 187 -0.20 -2.81 0.76
N SER A 188 -1.39 -2.84 1.34
CA SER A 188 -1.84 -3.89 2.28
C SER A 188 -0.96 -4.01 3.52
N ALA A 189 -0.20 -2.98 3.85
CA ALA A 189 0.69 -2.92 5.01
C ALA A 189 -0.06 -2.59 6.32
N TYR A 190 0.60 -2.81 7.45
CA TYR A 190 0.18 -2.17 8.70
C TYR A 190 0.41 -0.66 8.57
N HIS A 191 1.65 -0.21 8.40
CA HIS A 191 1.98 1.16 7.95
C HIS A 191 2.60 1.07 6.54
N GLY A 192 2.21 1.94 5.63
CA GLY A 192 2.86 1.99 4.32
C GLY A 192 4.34 2.35 4.48
N ILE A 193 4.61 3.58 4.92
CA ILE A 193 5.97 4.06 5.23
C ILE A 193 5.98 4.79 6.58
N ARG A 194 6.97 4.47 7.41
CA ARG A 194 7.29 5.23 8.63
C ARG A 194 8.67 5.84 8.54
N VAL A 195 8.74 7.16 8.68
CA VAL A 195 9.99 7.92 8.74
C VAL A 195 10.24 8.30 10.19
N LYS A 196 11.24 7.67 10.81
CA LYS A 196 11.66 7.96 12.19
C LYS A 196 12.44 9.29 12.26
N PRO A 197 12.53 9.93 13.43
CA PRO A 197 13.27 11.17 13.59
C PRO A 197 14.70 11.11 13.04
N CYS A 198 15.17 12.25 12.51
CA CYS A 198 16.56 12.41 12.09
C CYS A 198 17.25 13.44 12.99
N SER A 199 18.48 13.16 13.39
CA SER A 199 19.26 14.11 14.19
C SER A 199 19.60 15.40 13.43
N ASP A 200 19.75 15.30 12.13
CA ASP A 200 19.94 16.43 11.21
C ASP A 200 18.69 16.57 10.32
N VAL A 201 17.80 17.49 10.73
CA VAL A 201 16.54 17.77 10.02
C VAL A 201 16.74 18.50 8.69
N THR A 202 17.95 18.98 8.40
CA THR A 202 18.25 19.63 7.11
C THR A 202 18.61 18.61 6.04
N ARG A 203 19.06 17.42 6.44
CA ARG A 203 19.41 16.35 5.52
C ARG A 203 18.16 15.68 4.96
N GLN A 204 18.13 15.51 3.63
CA GLN A 204 17.06 14.79 2.96
C GLN A 204 16.96 13.36 3.48
N LYS A 205 15.81 12.99 4.05
CA LYS A 205 15.58 11.65 4.55
C LYS A 205 14.83 10.77 3.57
N LEU A 206 13.81 11.34 2.91
CA LEU A 206 13.04 10.60 1.90
C LEU A 206 12.61 11.54 0.77
N LEU A 207 12.87 11.11 -0.45
CA LEU A 207 12.20 11.58 -1.66
C LEU A 207 11.28 10.47 -2.17
N LEU A 208 9.97 10.73 -2.19
CA LEU A 208 8.95 9.83 -2.70
C LEU A 208 8.31 10.46 -3.94
N GLN A 209 8.37 9.79 -5.08
CA GLN A 209 7.83 10.33 -6.32
C GLN A 209 7.15 9.28 -7.18
N HIS A 210 6.13 9.66 -7.94
CA HIS A 210 5.38 8.82 -8.88
C HIS A 210 4.91 7.50 -8.27
N SER A 211 4.64 7.46 -6.97
CA SER A 211 4.38 6.23 -6.23
C SER A 211 2.99 6.20 -5.63
N THR A 212 2.51 5.02 -5.33
CA THR A 212 1.23 4.79 -4.68
C THR A 212 1.44 4.12 -3.33
N ILE A 213 0.74 4.61 -2.30
CA ILE A 213 0.65 3.97 -0.98
C ILE A 213 -0.82 3.82 -0.65
N HIS A 214 -1.30 2.59 -0.41
CA HIS A 214 -2.72 2.40 -0.16
C HIS A 214 -3.06 1.17 0.69
N ASN A 215 -4.31 1.13 1.18
CA ASN A 215 -4.86 0.01 1.96
C ASN A 215 -3.98 -0.35 3.16
N CYS A 216 -3.70 0.63 4.03
CA CYS A 216 -2.92 0.42 5.25
C CYS A 216 -3.80 0.39 6.50
N GLN A 217 -3.51 -0.51 7.44
CA GLN A 217 -4.21 -0.59 8.72
C GLN A 217 -3.79 0.53 9.70
N GLY A 218 -2.61 1.10 9.51
CA GLY A 218 -2.11 2.26 10.22
C GLY A 218 -2.06 3.49 9.31
N TYR A 219 -0.94 4.19 9.31
CA TYR A 219 -0.69 5.36 8.45
C TYR A 219 -0.30 4.93 7.03
N GLY A 220 -0.66 5.76 6.04
CA GLY A 220 -0.07 5.64 4.70
C GLY A 220 1.41 6.06 4.74
N LEU A 221 1.66 7.32 5.04
CA LEU A 221 3.00 7.86 5.33
C LEU A 221 2.98 8.59 6.67
N ALA A 222 3.83 8.17 7.59
CA ALA A 222 4.05 8.87 8.85
C ALA A 222 5.46 9.45 8.91
N VAL A 223 5.57 10.77 9.08
CA VAL A 223 6.82 11.50 9.19
C VAL A 223 6.97 12.02 10.63
N ASP A 224 8.07 11.68 11.27
CA ASP A 224 8.44 12.20 12.58
C ASP A 224 9.77 12.94 12.45
N SER A 225 9.74 14.27 12.59
CA SER A 225 10.90 15.17 12.71
C SER A 225 11.99 14.91 11.67
N ALA A 226 11.62 14.92 10.37
CA ALA A 226 12.51 14.62 9.25
C ALA A 226 12.21 15.51 8.05
N LYS A 227 13.19 15.59 7.10
CA LYS A 227 12.99 16.23 5.80
C LYS A 227 12.50 15.23 4.78
N VAL A 228 11.30 15.47 4.24
CA VAL A 228 10.61 14.56 3.31
C VAL A 228 9.99 15.33 2.16
N GLN A 229 10.12 14.82 0.94
CA GLN A 229 9.49 15.38 -0.25
C GLN A 229 8.64 14.33 -0.95
N LEU A 230 7.43 14.72 -1.33
CA LEU A 230 6.46 13.91 -2.06
C LEU A 230 6.06 14.61 -3.36
N TYR A 231 6.25 13.95 -4.50
CA TYR A 231 5.93 14.51 -5.80
C TYR A 231 5.13 13.52 -6.65
N ASN A 232 4.00 13.97 -7.20
CA ASN A 232 3.14 13.14 -8.05
C ASN A 232 2.79 11.78 -7.42
N CYS A 233 2.41 11.76 -6.14
CA CYS A 233 2.10 10.55 -5.40
C CYS A 233 0.62 10.41 -5.11
N GLN A 234 0.13 9.16 -5.09
CA GLN A 234 -1.18 8.81 -4.58
C GLN A 234 -1.03 8.16 -3.21
N LEU A 235 -1.69 8.72 -2.21
CA LEU A 235 -1.83 8.12 -0.88
C LEU A 235 -3.33 7.93 -0.61
N SER A 236 -3.77 6.71 -0.27
CA SER A 236 -5.21 6.46 -0.13
C SER A 236 -5.56 5.33 0.82
N ASN A 237 -6.78 5.37 1.35
CA ASN A 237 -7.43 4.26 2.05
C ASN A 237 -6.64 3.71 3.23
N THR A 238 -6.47 4.49 4.30
CA THR A 238 -5.75 4.09 5.51
C THR A 238 -6.62 4.24 6.76
N LEU A 239 -6.45 3.38 7.76
CA LEU A 239 -7.25 3.49 8.99
C LEU A 239 -6.84 4.71 9.83
N ASN A 240 -5.53 4.96 9.97
CA ASN A 240 -5.02 6.20 10.56
C ASN A 240 -4.91 7.28 9.48
N HIS A 241 -4.31 8.44 9.79
CA HIS A 241 -4.10 9.49 8.79
C HIS A 241 -3.36 8.96 7.57
N THR A 242 -3.82 9.35 6.40
CA THR A 242 -3.17 8.96 5.15
C THR A 242 -1.78 9.57 5.05
N LEU A 243 -1.66 10.86 5.40
CA LEU A 243 -0.39 11.55 5.66
C LEU A 243 -0.39 12.06 7.10
N TYR A 244 0.55 11.61 7.90
CA TYR A 244 0.74 12.07 9.27
C TYR A 244 2.11 12.78 9.39
N VAL A 245 2.10 14.03 9.79
CA VAL A 245 3.31 14.84 9.96
C VAL A 245 3.42 15.32 11.40
N LYS A 246 4.46 14.83 12.08
CA LYS A 246 4.82 15.27 13.43
C LYS A 246 6.24 15.85 13.38
N GLY A 247 6.32 17.15 13.28
CA GLY A 247 7.61 17.84 13.14
C GLY A 247 8.21 17.72 11.74
N GLY A 248 9.38 18.36 11.58
CA GLY A 248 10.19 18.27 10.37
C GLY A 248 9.88 19.30 9.29
N ASP A 249 10.43 19.05 8.10
CA ASP A 249 10.31 19.86 6.89
C ASP A 249 9.74 18.95 5.78
N VAL A 250 8.48 19.16 5.41
CA VAL A 250 7.75 18.28 4.49
C VAL A 250 7.20 19.11 3.32
N GLU A 251 7.51 18.68 2.12
CA GLU A 251 6.98 19.24 0.87
C GLU A 251 6.14 18.22 0.14
N VAL A 252 4.93 18.63 -0.27
CA VAL A 252 3.97 17.81 -1.01
C VAL A 252 3.53 18.59 -2.24
N ASN A 253 3.79 18.05 -3.43
CA ASN A 253 3.42 18.71 -4.67
C ASN A 253 2.81 17.74 -5.68
N GLY A 254 1.65 18.12 -6.23
CA GLY A 254 0.94 17.34 -7.23
C GLY A 254 0.52 15.97 -6.70
N CYS A 255 0.03 15.89 -5.47
CA CYS A 255 -0.35 14.62 -4.84
C CYS A 255 -1.87 14.49 -4.67
N THR A 256 -2.35 13.25 -4.72
CA THR A 256 -3.73 12.89 -4.36
C THR A 256 -3.70 12.16 -3.01
N ILE A 257 -4.27 12.79 -1.98
CA ILE A 257 -4.37 12.24 -0.62
C ILE A 257 -5.86 12.00 -0.35
N ALA A 258 -6.29 10.74 -0.48
CA ALA A 258 -7.69 10.37 -0.54
C ALA A 258 -8.06 9.35 0.57
N GLN A 259 -8.76 9.83 1.61
CA GLN A 259 -9.08 9.03 2.79
C GLN A 259 -10.45 8.37 2.68
N PHE A 260 -10.52 7.26 1.98
CA PHE A 260 -11.73 6.49 1.79
C PHE A 260 -11.63 5.05 2.34
N TYR A 261 -10.97 4.88 3.49
CA TYR A 261 -10.80 3.56 4.10
C TYR A 261 -12.14 2.89 4.37
N PRO A 262 -12.43 1.73 3.76
CA PRO A 262 -13.78 1.18 3.76
C PRO A 262 -14.09 0.27 4.96
N PHE A 263 -13.06 -0.21 5.70
CA PHE A 263 -13.22 -1.30 6.66
C PHE A 263 -13.60 -0.86 8.07
N ASP A 264 -13.43 0.42 8.43
CA ASP A 264 -13.75 0.92 9.78
C ASP A 264 -14.17 2.39 9.74
N GLY A 265 -15.33 2.70 10.29
CA GLY A 265 -15.84 4.07 10.40
C GLY A 265 -15.03 4.98 11.34
N ARG A 266 -14.17 4.41 12.20
CA ARG A 266 -13.26 5.16 13.07
C ARG A 266 -11.96 5.61 12.36
N ARG A 267 -11.92 5.53 11.04
CA ARG A 267 -10.81 6.03 10.26
C ARG A 267 -10.44 7.47 10.66
N ALA A 268 -9.14 7.79 10.62
CA ALA A 268 -8.68 9.16 10.79
C ALA A 268 -8.81 9.96 9.48
N THR A 269 -8.42 11.22 9.48
CA THR A 269 -8.50 12.13 8.35
C THR A 269 -7.35 11.93 7.34
N ALA A 270 -7.46 12.55 6.18
CA ALA A 270 -6.42 12.47 5.14
C ALA A 270 -5.08 13.03 5.61
N ILE A 271 -5.07 14.21 6.24
CA ILE A 271 -3.84 14.82 6.78
C ILE A 271 -4.00 15.09 8.28
N GLY A 272 -3.02 14.62 9.07
CA GLY A 272 -2.87 14.96 10.48
C GLY A 272 -1.55 15.68 10.75
N ILE A 273 -1.60 16.86 11.39
CA ILE A 273 -0.46 17.73 11.63
C ILE A 273 -0.27 17.90 13.13
N VAL A 274 0.94 17.62 13.62
CA VAL A 274 1.29 17.74 15.05
C VAL A 274 2.58 18.54 15.22
N PRO A 275 2.53 19.68 15.92
CA PRO A 275 3.70 20.49 16.19
C PRO A 275 4.80 19.74 16.99
N PRO A 276 6.07 20.20 16.94
CA PRO A 276 6.54 21.40 16.21
C PRO A 276 6.75 21.10 14.71
N ILE A 277 6.18 21.93 13.83
CA ILE A 277 6.33 21.84 12.37
C ILE A 277 7.26 22.94 11.90
N LEU A 278 8.43 22.59 11.37
CA LEU A 278 9.36 23.58 10.77
C LEU A 278 8.79 24.13 9.47
N ASN A 279 8.30 23.22 8.61
CA ASN A 279 7.62 23.56 7.38
C ASN A 279 6.78 22.36 6.92
N LEU A 280 5.53 22.61 6.54
CA LEU A 280 4.71 21.69 5.74
C LEU A 280 4.10 22.50 4.60
N LYS A 281 4.59 22.28 3.40
CA LYS A 281 4.07 22.95 2.20
C LYS A 281 3.34 21.94 1.33
N VAL A 282 2.05 22.18 1.09
CA VAL A 282 1.21 21.34 0.21
C VAL A 282 0.77 22.21 -0.95
N VAL A 283 1.14 21.82 -2.17
CA VAL A 283 0.78 22.57 -3.38
C VAL A 283 0.21 21.63 -4.45
N ASN A 284 -0.64 22.18 -5.32
CA ASN A 284 -1.16 21.50 -6.50
C ASN A 284 -1.79 20.12 -6.20
N SER A 285 -2.42 19.96 -5.05
CA SER A 285 -2.79 18.65 -4.52
C SER A 285 -4.29 18.55 -4.23
N ILE A 286 -4.81 17.33 -4.25
CA ILE A 286 -6.16 17.00 -3.79
C ILE A 286 -6.07 16.36 -2.41
N VAL A 287 -6.86 16.88 -1.46
CA VAL A 287 -7.02 16.29 -0.13
C VAL A 287 -8.52 16.10 0.13
N THR A 288 -8.98 14.87 0.11
CA THR A 288 -10.40 14.52 0.19
C THR A 288 -10.62 13.22 0.94
N GLY A 289 -11.87 12.92 1.31
CA GLY A 289 -12.20 11.70 2.02
C GLY A 289 -13.66 11.65 2.47
N TYR A 290 -13.91 10.82 3.48
CA TYR A 290 -15.26 10.64 4.03
C TYR A 290 -15.62 11.64 5.13
N HIS A 291 -14.64 12.22 5.83
CA HIS A 291 -14.91 13.22 6.86
C HIS A 291 -15.26 14.58 6.22
N ASP A 292 -16.00 15.39 6.94
CA ASP A 292 -16.31 16.75 6.53
C ASP A 292 -15.06 17.64 6.60
N ASP A 293 -14.11 17.29 7.47
CA ASP A 293 -12.81 17.92 7.60
C ASP A 293 -11.69 16.86 7.49
N GLU A 294 -10.93 16.90 6.40
CA GLU A 294 -9.84 15.96 6.10
C GLU A 294 -8.45 16.53 6.38
N VAL A 295 -8.35 17.77 6.90
CA VAL A 295 -7.11 18.42 7.30
C VAL A 295 -7.21 18.85 8.76
N VAL A 296 -6.61 18.10 9.65
CA VAL A 296 -6.65 18.39 11.08
C VAL A 296 -5.27 18.68 11.64
N TRP A 297 -5.20 19.62 12.56
CA TRP A 297 -3.95 19.92 13.27
C TRP A 297 -4.17 20.13 14.75
N THR A 298 -3.13 19.77 15.51
CA THR A 298 -3.09 20.06 16.95
C THR A 298 -2.59 21.48 17.16
N SER A 299 -3.28 22.24 17.99
CA SER A 299 -2.82 23.58 18.36
C SER A 299 -1.43 23.52 19.01
N PRO A 300 -0.48 24.37 18.59
CA PRO A 300 0.85 24.42 19.18
C PRO A 300 0.76 24.76 20.67
N LYS A 301 1.63 24.15 21.46
CA LYS A 301 1.78 24.44 22.89
C LYS A 301 2.87 25.48 23.08
N ASN A 302 2.57 26.53 23.86
CA ASN A 302 3.50 27.63 24.11
C ASN A 302 4.02 28.23 22.80
N ASP A 303 5.35 28.31 22.63
CA ASP A 303 6.03 28.92 21.48
C ASP A 303 6.43 27.86 20.42
N GLU A 304 5.76 26.71 20.35
CA GLU A 304 6.04 25.69 19.33
C GLU A 304 5.75 26.22 17.92
N VAL A 305 6.72 26.06 17.04
CA VAL A 305 6.58 26.42 15.62
C VAL A 305 5.55 25.50 14.94
N CYS A 306 4.62 26.09 14.19
CA CYS A 306 3.63 25.35 13.43
C CYS A 306 3.41 25.99 12.05
N ASN A 307 4.43 25.89 11.19
CA ASN A 307 4.42 26.46 9.86
C ASN A 307 3.88 25.42 8.86
N PHE A 308 2.66 25.65 8.38
CA PHE A 308 2.11 24.88 7.27
C PHE A 308 1.34 25.77 6.31
N SER A 309 1.27 25.37 5.05
CA SER A 309 0.52 26.08 4.02
C SER A 309 -0.02 25.13 2.96
N PHE A 310 -1.17 25.53 2.39
CA PHE A 310 -1.81 24.89 1.25
C PHE A 310 -1.99 25.94 0.16
N ASP A 311 -1.54 25.64 -1.06
CA ASP A 311 -1.65 26.55 -2.19
C ASP A 311 -2.04 25.80 -3.47
N HIS A 312 -2.97 26.35 -4.26
CA HIS A 312 -3.50 25.71 -5.47
C HIS A 312 -3.95 24.25 -5.23
N CYS A 313 -4.69 24.03 -4.15
CA CYS A 313 -5.19 22.72 -3.75
C CYS A 313 -6.71 22.62 -3.84
N VAL A 314 -7.22 21.41 -3.98
CA VAL A 314 -8.62 21.08 -3.68
C VAL A 314 -8.66 20.43 -2.31
N LEU A 315 -9.41 21.02 -1.39
CA LEU A 315 -9.42 20.59 0.02
C LEU A 315 -10.84 20.33 0.52
N ARG A 316 -11.02 19.17 1.13
CA ARG A 316 -12.19 18.86 1.95
C ARG A 316 -11.90 19.29 3.39
N THR A 317 -12.14 20.53 3.69
CA THR A 317 -11.99 21.14 5.02
C THR A 317 -12.84 22.39 5.11
N GLU A 318 -13.17 22.84 6.32
CA GLU A 318 -13.93 24.05 6.53
C GLU A 318 -13.07 25.31 6.21
N LYS A 319 -13.67 26.27 5.52
CA LYS A 319 -12.98 27.51 5.20
C LYS A 319 -12.76 28.33 6.47
N MET A 320 -11.49 28.61 6.79
CA MET A 320 -11.11 29.42 7.94
C MET A 320 -11.40 30.90 7.74
N ASN A 321 -11.94 31.54 8.79
CA ASN A 321 -12.23 32.96 8.85
C ASN A 321 -11.36 33.73 9.89
N THR A 322 -10.25 33.10 10.31
CA THR A 322 -9.29 33.61 11.29
C THR A 322 -7.94 33.93 10.61
N GLU A 323 -6.93 34.34 11.37
CA GLU A 323 -5.56 34.52 10.87
C GLU A 323 -4.99 33.27 10.21
N ASP A 324 -5.47 32.08 10.59
CA ASP A 324 -5.11 30.82 9.94
C ASP A 324 -5.55 30.75 8.47
N SER A 325 -6.46 31.63 8.02
CA SER A 325 -6.83 31.73 6.60
C SER A 325 -5.63 32.04 5.68
N LEU A 326 -4.58 32.68 6.20
CA LEU A 326 -3.34 33.00 5.47
C LEU A 326 -2.55 31.71 5.11
N LYS A 327 -2.83 30.60 5.76
CA LYS A 327 -2.22 29.30 5.46
C LYS A 327 -2.84 28.61 4.23
N PHE A 328 -3.94 29.15 3.72
CA PHE A 328 -4.72 28.56 2.63
C PHE A 328 -4.88 29.59 1.49
N THR A 329 -4.06 29.46 0.44
CA THR A 329 -4.06 30.36 -0.71
C THR A 329 -4.52 29.61 -1.96
N ASN A 330 -5.28 30.25 -2.82
CA ASN A 330 -5.77 29.70 -4.09
C ASN A 330 -6.44 28.33 -3.94
N VAL A 331 -7.12 28.10 -2.83
CA VAL A 331 -7.73 26.82 -2.51
C VAL A 331 -9.17 26.73 -3.00
N VAL A 332 -9.50 25.64 -3.65
CA VAL A 332 -10.88 25.22 -3.93
C VAL A 332 -11.36 24.35 -2.76
N TYR A 333 -12.32 24.89 -1.98
CA TYR A 333 -12.93 24.14 -0.88
C TYR A 333 -14.06 23.28 -1.40
N GLU A 334 -14.08 21.99 -1.03
CA GLU A 334 -15.17 21.10 -1.42
C GLU A 334 -16.50 21.53 -0.82
N ASN A 335 -17.54 21.56 -1.64
CA ASN A 335 -18.90 21.75 -1.17
C ASN A 335 -19.51 20.40 -0.77
N LEU A 336 -19.67 20.16 0.52
CA LEU A 336 -20.20 18.89 1.06
C LEU A 336 -21.62 18.53 0.56
N LYS A 337 -22.36 19.51 0.05
CA LYS A 337 -23.70 19.32 -0.52
C LYS A 337 -23.68 19.01 -2.02
N ASP A 338 -22.55 19.17 -2.67
CA ASP A 338 -22.40 18.88 -4.09
C ASP A 338 -22.01 17.41 -4.28
N THR A 339 -22.89 16.66 -4.87
CA THR A 339 -22.71 15.23 -5.16
C THR A 339 -22.23 14.95 -6.59
N THR A 340 -21.75 15.97 -7.31
CA THR A 340 -21.38 15.83 -8.73
C THR A 340 -19.92 16.01 -9.03
N GLN A 341 -19.18 16.85 -8.27
CA GLN A 341 -17.82 17.27 -8.57
C GLN A 341 -16.80 16.98 -7.49
N PHE A 342 -17.24 16.75 -6.24
CA PHE A 342 -16.38 16.65 -5.06
C PHE A 342 -16.39 15.26 -4.42
N GLY A 343 -15.46 15.02 -3.52
CA GLY A 343 -15.29 13.76 -2.82
C GLY A 343 -14.97 12.61 -3.77
N GLU A 344 -15.71 11.53 -3.68
CA GLU A 344 -15.57 10.38 -4.57
C GLU A 344 -15.81 10.72 -6.05
N LYS A 345 -16.54 11.82 -6.32
CA LYS A 345 -16.90 12.27 -7.67
C LYS A 345 -15.75 12.95 -8.42
N HIS A 346 -14.63 13.20 -7.77
CA HIS A 346 -13.40 13.55 -8.48
C HIS A 346 -12.89 12.42 -9.38
N PHE A 347 -13.18 11.15 -9.06
CA PHE A 347 -12.46 9.99 -9.53
C PHE A 347 -13.25 9.12 -10.53
N ARG A 348 -12.55 8.48 -11.46
CA ARG A 348 -13.12 7.66 -12.54
C ARG A 348 -13.90 6.45 -12.03
N LEU A 349 -13.35 5.75 -11.02
CA LEU A 349 -13.99 4.57 -10.44
C LEU A 349 -13.92 4.62 -8.92
N PHE A 350 -15.07 4.45 -8.31
CA PHE A 350 -15.21 4.36 -6.88
C PHE A 350 -16.21 3.25 -6.53
N ASP A 351 -15.73 2.00 -6.45
CA ASP A 351 -16.52 0.80 -6.19
C ASP A 351 -16.14 0.23 -4.81
N THR A 352 -16.92 0.58 -3.81
CA THR A 352 -16.74 0.15 -2.43
C THR A 352 -17.07 -1.32 -2.21
N ASP A 353 -17.98 -1.88 -3.01
CA ASP A 353 -18.44 -3.26 -2.85
C ASP A 353 -17.35 -4.26 -3.30
N ASN A 354 -16.62 -3.91 -4.35
CA ASN A 354 -15.53 -4.73 -4.87
C ASN A 354 -14.14 -4.17 -4.51
N LEU A 355 -14.06 -3.10 -3.71
CA LEU A 355 -12.83 -2.42 -3.30
C LEU A 355 -11.95 -2.01 -4.49
N LYS A 356 -12.58 -1.52 -5.56
CA LYS A 356 -11.90 -1.05 -6.76
C LYS A 356 -11.96 0.46 -6.84
N TYR A 357 -10.79 1.07 -6.91
CA TYR A 357 -10.65 2.51 -6.96
C TYR A 357 -9.72 2.91 -8.10
N ASP A 358 -10.15 3.88 -8.91
CA ASP A 358 -9.31 4.55 -9.90
C ASP A 358 -9.35 6.05 -9.61
N PHE A 359 -8.29 6.54 -8.98
CA PHE A 359 -8.17 7.93 -8.54
C PHE A 359 -7.77 8.90 -9.68
N ARG A 360 -7.79 8.47 -10.93
CA ARG A 360 -7.69 9.38 -12.07
C ARG A 360 -8.93 10.27 -12.11
N LEU A 361 -8.73 11.50 -12.60
CA LEU A 361 -9.82 12.47 -12.65
C LEU A 361 -10.88 12.09 -13.69
N ARG A 362 -12.12 12.38 -13.39
CA ARG A 362 -13.24 12.38 -14.34
C ARG A 362 -13.50 13.80 -14.81
N LYS A 363 -14.18 13.92 -15.95
CA LYS A 363 -14.45 15.18 -16.67
C LYS A 363 -15.08 16.29 -15.81
N GLU A 364 -15.92 15.89 -14.85
CA GLU A 364 -16.65 16.83 -13.98
C GLU A 364 -15.88 17.19 -12.71
N SER A 365 -14.67 16.69 -12.53
CA SER A 365 -13.88 16.94 -11.33
C SER A 365 -13.57 18.42 -11.13
N ALA A 366 -13.83 18.94 -9.95
CA ALA A 366 -13.46 20.31 -9.59
C ALA A 366 -11.94 20.52 -9.43
N ALA A 367 -11.14 19.47 -9.58
CA ALA A 367 -9.68 19.54 -9.52
C ALA A 367 -9.03 19.94 -10.87
N ILE A 368 -9.81 19.93 -11.95
CA ILE A 368 -9.32 20.26 -13.30
C ILE A 368 -8.95 21.75 -13.38
N GLY A 369 -7.73 22.03 -13.82
CA GLY A 369 -7.19 23.37 -14.02
C GLY A 369 -6.96 24.19 -12.75
N VAL A 370 -6.79 23.55 -11.58
CA VAL A 370 -6.61 24.21 -10.29
C VAL A 370 -5.14 24.42 -9.95
N ALA A 371 -4.24 23.57 -10.44
CA ALA A 371 -2.83 23.65 -10.07
C ALA A 371 -2.14 24.87 -10.70
N ASP A 372 -1.10 25.35 -10.03
CA ASP A 372 -0.27 26.45 -10.52
C ASP A 372 0.76 25.95 -11.54
N THR A 373 0.73 26.51 -12.73
CA THR A 373 1.65 26.18 -13.83
C THR A 373 3.12 26.40 -13.46
N ALA A 374 3.42 27.41 -12.64
CA ALA A 374 4.80 27.75 -12.27
C ALA A 374 5.44 26.73 -11.32
N THR A 375 4.63 26.02 -10.54
CA THR A 375 5.10 25.04 -9.54
C THR A 375 4.76 23.60 -9.89
N SER A 376 3.95 23.37 -10.93
CA SER A 376 3.60 22.04 -11.40
C SER A 376 4.76 21.34 -12.11
N PHE A 377 4.85 20.04 -11.95
CA PHE A 377 5.78 19.22 -12.74
C PHE A 377 5.28 19.11 -14.19
N PRO A 378 6.17 18.94 -15.19
CA PRO A 378 5.79 18.85 -16.60
C PRO A 378 4.86 17.66 -16.93
N THR A 379 4.93 16.60 -16.11
CA THR A 379 4.14 15.38 -16.30
C THR A 379 3.46 14.96 -15.00
N ASP A 380 2.38 14.25 -15.13
CA ASP A 380 1.69 13.60 -14.03
C ASP A 380 2.38 12.29 -13.56
N ARG A 381 1.78 11.57 -12.62
CA ARG A 381 2.29 10.27 -12.12
C ARG A 381 2.47 9.23 -13.23
N ARG A 382 1.66 9.25 -14.26
CA ARG A 382 1.70 8.31 -15.40
C ARG A 382 2.57 8.80 -16.56
N GLY A 383 3.20 9.98 -16.41
CA GLY A 383 3.96 10.62 -17.50
C GLY A 383 3.08 11.25 -18.58
N VAL A 384 1.82 11.54 -18.28
CA VAL A 384 0.96 12.38 -19.13
C VAL A 384 1.43 13.81 -18.98
N LEU A 385 1.62 14.52 -20.10
CA LEU A 385 2.00 15.93 -20.10
C LEU A 385 0.86 16.76 -19.48
N ARG A 386 1.21 17.64 -18.58
CA ARG A 386 0.28 18.63 -18.05
C ARG A 386 0.11 19.74 -19.06
N ASP A 387 -1.12 20.23 -19.17
CA ASP A 387 -1.45 21.32 -20.10
C ASP A 387 -1.18 22.73 -19.50
N ASP A 388 -1.65 23.79 -20.19
CA ASP A 388 -1.48 25.18 -19.75
C ASP A 388 -2.28 25.53 -18.48
N LYS A 389 -3.20 24.67 -18.06
CA LYS A 389 -3.99 24.74 -16.83
C LYS A 389 -3.95 23.43 -16.10
N PRO A 390 -2.82 23.10 -15.50
CA PRO A 390 -2.60 21.77 -14.93
C PRO A 390 -3.60 21.47 -13.82
N ASP A 391 -3.89 20.20 -13.66
CA ASP A 391 -4.86 19.71 -12.70
C ASP A 391 -4.23 19.54 -11.30
N ALA A 392 -4.99 19.78 -10.26
CA ALA A 392 -4.57 19.41 -8.91
C ALA A 392 -4.59 17.88 -8.75
N GLY A 393 -3.61 17.37 -7.98
CA GLY A 393 -3.44 15.95 -7.76
C GLY A 393 -2.37 15.30 -8.63
N CYS A 394 -2.21 13.99 -8.44
CA CYS A 394 -1.14 13.25 -9.11
C CYS A 394 -1.49 12.74 -10.51
N TYR A 395 -2.67 13.04 -10.99
CA TYR A 395 -3.13 12.67 -12.32
C TYR A 395 -3.65 13.87 -13.09
N GLU A 396 -3.18 14.04 -14.31
CA GLU A 396 -3.78 14.93 -15.28
C GLU A 396 -5.00 14.26 -15.90
N PHE A 397 -6.08 15.01 -16.13
CA PHE A 397 -7.25 14.52 -16.82
C PHE A 397 -6.90 14.19 -18.28
N ASP A 398 -7.20 13.00 -18.69
CA ASP A 398 -7.14 12.52 -20.06
C ASP A 398 -8.53 11.98 -20.47
N GLU A 399 -9.01 12.30 -21.67
CA GLU A 399 -10.32 11.84 -22.19
C GLU A 399 -10.41 10.31 -22.35
#